data_926e249e2ce7796d8e16b691eee3842b
#
_entry.id   926e249e2ce7796d8e16b691eee3842b
#
_cell.length_a   1.000
_cell.length_b   1.000
_cell.length_c   1.000
_cell.angle_alpha   90.00
_cell.angle_beta   90.00
_cell.angle_gamma   90.00
#
_symmetry.space_group_name_H-M   'P 1'
#
loop_
_entity.id
_entity.type
_entity.pdbx_description
1 polymer ?
#
loop_
_entity_poly.entity_id
_entity_poly.type
_entity_poly.pdbx_seq_one_letter_code
_entity_poly.pdbx_strand_id
1 'polypeptide(L)'
;DAALHSTAAKSRICTLNAGSTVALKTGDCFTVLSGSAGVTISAGVLVDTTDGKKAASGALHTAHRYIACENLRATITCEQTVSLLVSASASVTRFVDVPAGAWYADAVEYVAANGLMDGVGGRCFAPNDALTRAMFVTVLGRLVQINEADYTSVSFTDVTPGSWYAPYVEWAAQQNIVNGMSSGRFEPNTPITREQMATIIARYVQSTGKALPTITDPVTLRDMNAVSDWARDGVELMRTTGIIAGDERGYFNPRGLATRA
;
A
#
# COMPACT_ATOMS: atom_id res chain seq x y z
N ASP A 1 13.63 33.22 2.02
CA ASP A 1 12.95 31.98 1.62
C ASP A 1 13.98 30.89 1.49
N ALA A 2 14.16 30.11 2.55
CA ALA A 2 14.99 28.92 2.50
C ALA A 2 14.23 27.89 1.65
N ALA A 3 14.56 27.83 0.37
CA ALA A 3 13.94 26.87 -0.51
C ALA A 3 14.33 25.44 -0.07
N LEU A 4 13.36 24.64 0.32
CA LEU A 4 13.52 23.19 0.53
C LEU A 4 13.79 22.47 -0.81
N HIS A 5 13.84 23.25 -1.91
CA HIS A 5 14.04 22.74 -3.25
C HIS A 5 15.50 22.36 -3.47
N SER A 6 15.78 21.09 -3.58
CA SER A 6 17.08 20.59 -3.98
C SER A 6 17.11 20.43 -5.51
N THR A 7 17.72 21.38 -6.19
CA THR A 7 18.10 21.23 -7.61
C THR A 7 19.48 20.58 -7.77
N ALA A 8 20.18 20.31 -6.67
CA ALA A 8 21.55 19.79 -6.67
C ALA A 8 21.59 18.33 -6.21
N ALA A 9 22.50 17.56 -6.81
CA ALA A 9 22.76 16.16 -6.50
C ALA A 9 23.32 15.88 -5.08
N LYS A 10 23.44 16.93 -4.24
CA LYS A 10 24.01 16.80 -2.89
C LYS A 10 22.99 17.19 -1.81
N SER A 11 22.88 16.35 -0.79
CA SER A 11 22.10 16.65 0.41
C SER A 11 22.71 17.84 1.17
N ARG A 12 21.84 18.67 1.76
CA ARG A 12 22.25 19.83 2.58
C ARG A 12 21.38 19.95 3.82
N ILE A 13 21.95 20.47 4.90
CA ILE A 13 21.18 20.83 6.09
C ILE A 13 20.55 22.22 5.86
N CYS A 14 19.26 22.31 6.15
CA CYS A 14 18.50 23.55 6.14
C CYS A 14 17.93 23.78 7.54
N THR A 15 18.18 24.95 8.12
CA THR A 15 17.62 25.32 9.41
C THR A 15 16.49 26.32 9.20
N LEU A 16 15.32 26.02 9.74
CA LEU A 16 14.15 26.87 9.75
C LEU A 16 13.93 27.40 11.16
N ASN A 17 13.82 28.70 11.33
CA ASN A 17 13.61 29.32 12.64
C ASN A 17 12.18 29.12 13.14
N ALA A 18 11.98 29.23 14.44
CA ALA A 18 10.64 29.26 15.03
C ALA A 18 9.76 30.35 14.38
N GLY A 19 8.50 30.03 14.12
CA GLY A 19 7.56 30.91 13.42
C GLY A 19 7.70 30.93 11.89
N SER A 20 8.71 30.23 11.33
CA SER A 20 8.86 30.13 9.87
C SER A 20 7.76 29.28 9.27
N THR A 21 7.31 29.67 8.09
CA THR A 21 6.37 28.93 7.27
C THR A 21 6.97 28.68 5.90
N VAL A 22 6.99 27.42 5.46
CA VAL A 22 7.59 27.04 4.18
C VAL A 22 6.61 26.20 3.38
N ALA A 23 6.32 26.63 2.16
CA ALA A 23 5.52 25.85 1.22
C ALA A 23 6.35 24.70 0.63
N LEU A 24 5.77 23.50 0.63
CA LEU A 24 6.34 22.34 -0.04
C LEU A 24 5.97 22.36 -1.53
N LYS A 25 6.91 21.90 -2.35
CA LYS A 25 6.71 21.69 -3.78
C LYS A 25 6.92 20.22 -4.13
N THR A 26 6.26 19.78 -5.17
CA THR A 26 6.46 18.44 -5.75
C THR A 26 7.93 18.13 -5.95
N GLY A 27 8.35 16.98 -5.46
CA GLY A 27 9.73 16.51 -5.52
C GLY A 27 10.59 16.91 -4.32
N ASP A 28 10.10 17.76 -3.42
CA ASP A 28 10.82 18.07 -2.19
C ASP A 28 10.98 16.81 -1.36
N CYS A 29 12.22 16.55 -0.94
CA CYS A 29 12.58 15.41 -0.13
C CYS A 29 13.42 15.89 1.06
N PHE A 30 12.96 15.60 2.27
CA PHE A 30 13.63 16.04 3.48
C PHE A 30 13.48 15.05 4.64
N THR A 31 14.45 15.07 5.55
CA THR A 31 14.41 14.34 6.83
C THR A 31 14.42 15.35 7.96
N VAL A 32 13.55 15.21 8.94
CA VAL A 32 13.56 16.02 10.16
C VAL A 32 14.68 15.53 11.07
N LEU A 33 15.72 16.34 11.28
CA LEU A 33 16.86 15.98 12.12
C LEU A 33 16.62 16.37 13.58
N SER A 34 16.03 17.52 13.82
CA SER A 34 15.74 18.00 15.16
C SER A 34 14.70 19.12 15.15
N GLY A 35 14.09 19.40 16.29
CA GLY A 35 13.11 20.45 16.48
C GLY A 35 11.66 19.94 16.33
N SER A 36 10.70 20.87 16.39
CA SER A 36 9.26 20.59 16.26
C SER A 36 8.68 21.43 15.13
N ALA A 37 8.06 20.75 14.18
CA ALA A 37 7.33 21.35 13.08
C ALA A 37 6.04 20.60 12.80
N GLY A 38 5.02 21.31 12.36
CA GLY A 38 3.78 20.73 11.85
C GLY A 38 3.70 20.89 10.33
N VAL A 39 2.92 20.03 9.70
CA VAL A 39 2.55 20.16 8.29
C VAL A 39 1.04 20.32 8.16
N THR A 40 0.61 21.25 7.33
CA THR A 40 -0.79 21.40 6.92
C THR A 40 -0.89 21.04 5.45
N ILE A 41 -1.62 19.98 5.14
CA ILE A 41 -1.82 19.48 3.77
C ILE A 41 -3.21 19.90 3.33
N SER A 42 -3.31 20.72 2.29
CA SER A 42 -4.59 21.18 1.72
C SER A 42 -4.97 20.42 0.45
N ALA A 43 -4.01 19.82 -0.25
CA ALA A 43 -4.22 18.95 -1.40
C ALA A 43 -2.98 18.10 -1.68
N GLY A 44 -3.14 17.02 -2.44
CA GLY A 44 -2.05 16.14 -2.85
C GLY A 44 -1.60 15.18 -1.74
N VAL A 45 -0.41 14.64 -1.90
CA VAL A 45 0.13 13.58 -1.04
C VAL A 45 1.54 13.91 -0.56
N LEU A 46 1.75 13.88 0.74
CA LEU A 46 3.05 13.82 1.39
C LEU A 46 3.24 12.39 1.90
N VAL A 47 4.34 11.74 1.56
CA VAL A 47 4.64 10.39 2.01
C VAL A 47 5.76 10.42 3.04
N ASP A 48 5.53 9.80 4.17
CA ASP A 48 6.56 9.45 5.13
C ASP A 48 7.22 8.14 4.67
N THR A 49 8.43 8.24 4.14
CA THR A 49 9.11 7.05 3.58
C THR A 49 9.79 6.19 4.65
N THR A 50 9.78 6.63 5.89
CA THR A 50 10.32 5.86 7.01
C THR A 50 9.36 4.73 7.40
N ASP A 51 8.07 5.01 7.38
CA ASP A 51 7.02 4.01 7.58
C ASP A 51 6.22 3.70 6.30
N GLY A 52 6.51 4.41 5.20
CA GLY A 52 5.90 4.23 3.87
C GLY A 52 4.43 4.63 3.79
N LYS A 53 3.93 5.43 4.74
CA LYS A 53 2.53 5.85 4.79
C LYS A 53 2.35 7.28 4.30
N LYS A 54 1.12 7.57 3.89
CA LYS A 54 0.72 8.96 3.64
C LYS A 54 0.73 9.72 4.96
N ALA A 55 1.47 10.82 4.99
CA ALA A 55 1.43 11.73 6.12
C ALA A 55 0.09 12.49 6.13
N ALA A 56 -0.54 12.55 7.29
CA ALA A 56 -1.67 13.43 7.54
C ALA A 56 -1.18 14.83 7.96
N SER A 57 -2.06 15.82 7.92
CA SER A 57 -1.78 17.11 8.55
C SER A 57 -1.56 16.91 10.05
N GLY A 58 -0.50 17.46 10.59
CA GLY A 58 -0.10 17.29 11.99
C GLY A 58 1.41 17.43 12.18
N ALA A 59 1.91 16.90 13.28
CA ALA A 59 3.33 16.96 13.62
C ALA A 59 4.20 16.11 12.67
N LEU A 60 5.33 16.67 12.26
CA LEU A 60 6.38 15.94 11.57
C LEU A 60 7.29 15.25 12.60
N HIS A 61 7.59 13.98 12.39
CA HIS A 61 8.36 13.18 13.32
C HIS A 61 9.87 13.32 13.08
N THR A 62 10.65 13.48 14.16
CA THR A 62 12.11 13.49 14.11
C THR A 62 12.64 12.15 13.60
N ALA A 63 13.71 12.19 12.81
CA ALA A 63 14.32 11.07 12.10
C ALA A 63 13.47 10.47 10.95
N HIS A 64 12.27 10.99 10.70
CA HIS A 64 11.47 10.58 9.57
C HIS A 64 11.80 11.35 8.30
N ARG A 65 11.73 10.64 7.17
CA ARG A 65 11.98 11.19 5.84
C ARG A 65 10.69 11.33 5.07
N TYR A 66 10.47 12.49 4.49
CA TYR A 66 9.26 12.87 3.78
C TYR A 66 9.54 13.17 2.31
N ILE A 67 8.62 12.75 1.42
CA ILE A 67 8.64 13.09 -0.01
C ILE A 67 7.33 13.77 -0.40
N ALA A 68 7.46 14.94 -1.00
CA ALA A 68 6.36 15.70 -1.58
C ALA A 68 6.02 15.17 -2.97
N CYS A 69 4.85 14.56 -3.11
CA CYS A 69 4.37 14.01 -4.38
C CYS A 69 3.62 15.04 -5.22
N GLU A 70 3.28 14.70 -6.47
CA GLU A 70 2.59 15.61 -7.38
C GLU A 70 1.28 16.14 -6.79
N ASN A 71 0.96 17.38 -7.17
CA ASN A 71 -0.21 18.13 -6.70
C ASN A 71 -0.21 18.42 -5.20
N LEU A 72 0.92 18.22 -4.49
CA LEU A 72 0.98 18.57 -3.08
C LEU A 72 0.83 20.08 -2.91
N ARG A 73 -0.13 20.47 -2.08
CA ARG A 73 -0.29 21.79 -1.50
C ARG A 73 -0.21 21.65 0.01
N ALA A 74 0.95 21.87 0.54
CA ALA A 74 1.21 21.75 1.95
C ALA A 74 2.15 22.84 2.43
N THR A 75 2.06 23.13 3.71
CA THR A 75 2.87 24.17 4.37
C THR A 75 3.46 23.57 5.63
N ILE A 76 4.77 23.66 5.80
CA ILE A 76 5.44 23.37 7.07
C ILE A 76 5.41 24.64 7.92
N THR A 77 4.97 24.53 9.17
CA THR A 77 5.04 25.59 10.16
C THR A 77 5.92 25.11 11.32
N CYS A 78 6.94 25.92 11.63
CA CYS A 78 7.91 25.57 12.66
C CYS A 78 7.51 26.21 14.00
N GLU A 79 7.19 25.38 15.00
CA GLU A 79 6.93 25.84 16.37
C GLU A 79 8.23 26.18 17.12
N GLN A 80 9.29 25.48 16.76
CA GLN A 80 10.65 25.69 17.25
C GLN A 80 11.62 25.76 16.07
N THR A 81 12.90 26.04 16.34
CA THR A 81 13.92 25.91 15.32
C THR A 81 14.07 24.45 14.88
N VAL A 82 13.92 24.19 13.58
CA VAL A 82 13.94 22.85 12.98
C VAL A 82 15.14 22.73 12.06
N SER A 83 15.88 21.64 12.20
CA SER A 83 16.92 21.27 11.24
C SER A 83 16.41 20.16 10.33
N LEU A 84 16.47 20.39 9.03
CA LEU A 84 16.05 19.47 7.99
C LEU A 84 17.27 19.06 7.14
N LEU A 85 17.44 17.79 6.90
CA LEU A 85 18.32 17.30 5.84
C LEU A 85 17.52 17.28 4.54
N VAL A 86 17.75 18.28 3.68
CA VAL A 86 17.18 18.31 2.34
C VAL A 86 18.04 17.46 1.43
N SER A 87 17.46 16.45 0.81
CA SER A 87 18.15 15.51 -0.07
C SER A 87 17.56 15.57 -1.48
N ALA A 88 18.41 15.30 -2.47
CA ALA A 88 17.90 14.98 -3.79
C ALA A 88 17.02 13.73 -3.71
N SER A 89 15.97 13.70 -4.51
CA SER A 89 15.22 12.45 -4.68
C SER A 89 16.18 11.38 -5.17
N ALA A 90 16.25 10.24 -4.48
CA ALA A 90 17.03 9.10 -4.96
C ALA A 90 16.54 8.74 -6.37
N SER A 91 17.39 8.10 -7.18
CA SER A 91 17.00 7.55 -8.48
C SER A 91 15.70 6.76 -8.29
N VAL A 92 14.60 7.26 -8.82
CA VAL A 92 13.27 6.77 -8.53
C VAL A 92 12.79 5.89 -9.67
N THR A 93 12.19 4.79 -9.30
CA THR A 93 11.27 4.00 -10.11
C THR A 93 10.11 4.88 -10.62
N ARG A 94 9.10 4.30 -11.25
CA ARG A 94 7.85 5.00 -11.62
C ARG A 94 7.25 5.80 -10.45
N PHE A 95 7.42 5.32 -9.23
CA PHE A 95 6.89 5.93 -8.00
C PHE A 95 8.01 6.50 -7.12
N VAL A 96 7.83 7.74 -6.67
CA VAL A 96 8.85 8.47 -5.88
C VAL A 96 9.05 7.92 -4.47
N ASP A 97 8.07 7.18 -3.96
CA ASP A 97 8.05 6.55 -2.64
C ASP A 97 8.45 5.05 -2.68
N VAL A 98 8.91 4.57 -3.85
CA VAL A 98 9.42 3.21 -4.04
C VAL A 98 10.91 3.29 -4.36
N PRO A 99 11.80 3.13 -3.36
CA PRO A 99 13.24 3.11 -3.60
C PRO A 99 13.63 1.93 -4.50
N ALA A 100 14.53 2.16 -5.46
CA ALA A 100 14.97 1.10 -6.41
C ALA A 100 15.58 -0.14 -5.74
N GLY A 101 16.10 -0.01 -4.51
CA GLY A 101 16.65 -1.13 -3.73
C GLY A 101 15.67 -1.73 -2.72
N ALA A 102 14.40 -1.30 -2.70
CA ALA A 102 13.40 -1.91 -1.82
C ALA A 102 13.08 -3.34 -2.29
N TRP A 103 12.91 -4.27 -1.35
CA TRP A 103 12.60 -5.67 -1.66
C TRP A 103 11.33 -5.85 -2.51
N TYR A 104 10.42 -4.89 -2.45
CA TYR A 104 9.17 -4.88 -3.20
C TYR A 104 9.24 -4.07 -4.51
N ALA A 105 10.36 -3.44 -4.85
CA ALA A 105 10.43 -2.51 -5.98
C ALA A 105 10.05 -3.17 -7.31
N ASP A 106 10.58 -4.36 -7.59
CA ASP A 106 10.29 -5.10 -8.82
C ASP A 106 8.81 -5.54 -8.88
N ALA A 107 8.25 -5.95 -7.74
CA ALA A 107 6.84 -6.34 -7.67
C ALA A 107 5.92 -5.14 -7.91
N VAL A 108 6.23 -3.98 -7.33
CA VAL A 108 5.48 -2.74 -7.56
C VAL A 108 5.56 -2.30 -9.02
N GLU A 109 6.75 -2.36 -9.63
CA GLU A 109 6.90 -2.03 -11.07
C GLU A 109 6.10 -3.01 -11.94
N TYR A 110 6.14 -4.30 -11.61
CA TYR A 110 5.36 -5.32 -12.34
C TYR A 110 3.87 -5.05 -12.28
N VAL A 111 3.29 -4.86 -11.09
CA VAL A 111 1.83 -4.66 -10.94
C VAL A 111 1.37 -3.35 -11.58
N ALA A 112 2.21 -2.31 -11.57
CA ALA A 112 1.90 -1.04 -12.21
C ALA A 112 2.05 -1.10 -13.74
N ALA A 113 3.10 -1.76 -14.25
CA ALA A 113 3.33 -1.91 -15.69
C ALA A 113 2.23 -2.75 -16.37
N ASN A 114 1.68 -3.73 -15.63
CA ASN A 114 0.59 -4.58 -16.12
C ASN A 114 -0.81 -4.04 -15.79
N GLY A 115 -0.93 -2.83 -15.24
CA GLY A 115 -2.21 -2.23 -14.91
C GLY A 115 -2.99 -2.95 -13.80
N LEU A 116 -2.30 -3.77 -12.99
CA LEU A 116 -2.93 -4.52 -11.90
C LEU A 116 -3.20 -3.63 -10.68
N MET A 117 -2.25 -2.73 -10.39
CA MET A 117 -2.39 -1.71 -9.34
C MET A 117 -1.93 -0.36 -9.86
N ASP A 118 -2.71 0.66 -9.54
CA ASP A 118 -2.36 2.05 -9.80
C ASP A 118 -1.70 2.67 -8.57
N GLY A 119 -0.97 3.77 -8.78
CA GLY A 119 -0.54 4.63 -7.69
C GLY A 119 -1.72 5.31 -7.00
N VAL A 120 -1.42 5.96 -5.87
CA VAL A 120 -2.42 6.69 -5.07
C VAL A 120 -2.51 8.16 -5.47
N GLY A 121 -1.91 8.54 -6.58
CA GLY A 121 -1.75 9.91 -7.07
C GLY A 121 -0.37 10.48 -6.78
N GLY A 122 0.02 11.55 -7.50
CA GLY A 122 1.27 12.26 -7.27
C GLY A 122 2.54 11.45 -7.48
N ARG A 123 2.53 10.45 -8.35
CA ARG A 123 3.63 9.50 -8.54
C ARG A 123 4.00 8.73 -7.26
N CYS A 124 3.02 8.49 -6.38
CA CYS A 124 3.21 7.67 -5.19
C CYS A 124 2.45 6.35 -5.29
N PHE A 125 3.05 5.29 -4.79
CA PHE A 125 2.45 3.96 -4.70
C PHE A 125 1.84 3.70 -3.32
N ALA A 126 2.41 4.32 -2.28
CA ALA A 126 2.09 4.08 -0.86
C ALA A 126 2.27 2.61 -0.45
N PRO A 127 3.49 2.05 -0.56
CA PRO A 127 3.76 0.61 -0.45
C PRO A 127 3.33 0.01 0.90
N ASN A 128 3.41 0.80 1.98
CA ASN A 128 3.09 0.34 3.32
C ASN A 128 1.67 0.71 3.80
N ASP A 129 0.88 1.37 2.94
CA ASP A 129 -0.55 1.56 3.23
C ASP A 129 -1.27 0.20 3.26
N ALA A 130 -2.26 0.07 4.13
CA ALA A 130 -3.06 -1.15 4.20
C ALA A 130 -3.82 -1.37 2.88
N LEU A 131 -3.77 -2.60 2.39
CA LEU A 131 -4.55 -3.03 1.24
C LEU A 131 -5.99 -3.29 1.68
N THR A 132 -6.96 -2.67 1.02
CA THR A 132 -8.36 -2.95 1.32
C THR A 132 -8.86 -4.20 0.59
N ARG A 133 -9.96 -4.76 1.08
CA ARG A 133 -10.61 -5.93 0.47
C ARG A 133 -11.01 -5.66 -0.98
N ALA A 134 -11.55 -4.48 -1.28
CA ALA A 134 -11.89 -4.08 -2.64
C ALA A 134 -10.67 -3.96 -3.54
N MET A 135 -9.58 -3.34 -3.07
CA MET A 135 -8.33 -3.26 -3.82
C MET A 135 -7.81 -4.64 -4.19
N PHE A 136 -7.79 -5.56 -3.23
CA PHE A 136 -7.27 -6.90 -3.46
C PHE A 136 -8.07 -7.67 -4.52
N VAL A 137 -9.40 -7.66 -4.42
CA VAL A 137 -10.26 -8.33 -5.40
C VAL A 137 -10.16 -7.70 -6.79
N THR A 138 -10.00 -6.37 -6.86
CA THR A 138 -9.75 -5.66 -8.13
C THR A 138 -8.47 -6.14 -8.79
N VAL A 139 -7.39 -6.33 -8.03
CA VAL A 139 -6.14 -6.88 -8.58
C VAL A 139 -6.35 -8.26 -9.21
N LEU A 140 -7.11 -9.14 -8.56
CA LEU A 140 -7.41 -10.47 -9.09
C LEU A 140 -8.26 -10.41 -10.37
N GLY A 141 -9.27 -9.54 -10.42
CA GLY A 141 -10.10 -9.38 -11.61
C GLY A 141 -9.34 -8.75 -12.79
N ARG A 142 -8.46 -7.79 -12.52
CA ARG A 142 -7.54 -7.23 -13.53
C ARG A 142 -6.54 -8.28 -14.03
N LEU A 143 -6.07 -9.16 -13.17
CA LEU A 143 -5.15 -10.24 -13.54
C LEU A 143 -5.77 -11.23 -14.55
N VAL A 144 -7.07 -11.46 -14.49
CA VAL A 144 -7.81 -12.27 -15.46
C VAL A 144 -8.47 -11.45 -16.56
N GLN A 145 -8.32 -10.12 -16.51
CA GLN A 145 -8.84 -9.19 -17.53
C GLN A 145 -10.36 -9.34 -17.73
N ILE A 146 -11.12 -9.37 -16.61
CA ILE A 146 -12.58 -9.41 -16.73
C ILE A 146 -13.11 -8.26 -17.59
N ASN A 147 -14.18 -8.49 -18.32
CA ASN A 147 -14.92 -7.40 -18.94
C ASN A 147 -15.87 -6.81 -17.90
N GLU A 148 -15.59 -5.60 -17.42
CA GLU A 148 -16.35 -4.94 -16.35
C GLU A 148 -17.83 -4.73 -16.72
N ALA A 149 -18.15 -4.62 -18.02
CA ALA A 149 -19.51 -4.45 -18.50
C ALA A 149 -20.41 -5.68 -18.26
N ASP A 150 -19.83 -6.84 -18.00
CA ASP A 150 -20.58 -8.08 -17.72
C ASP A 150 -21.04 -8.15 -16.25
N TYR A 151 -20.53 -7.27 -15.38
CA TYR A 151 -20.75 -7.29 -13.92
C TYR A 151 -21.34 -5.97 -13.42
N THR A 152 -22.55 -5.64 -13.87
CA THR A 152 -23.23 -4.38 -13.57
C THR A 152 -24.14 -4.44 -12.34
N SER A 153 -24.47 -5.65 -11.87
CA SER A 153 -25.21 -5.87 -10.62
C SER A 153 -24.31 -5.72 -9.40
N VAL A 154 -24.89 -5.69 -8.21
CA VAL A 154 -24.19 -5.71 -6.94
C VAL A 154 -24.87 -6.69 -5.98
N SER A 155 -24.13 -7.73 -5.56
CA SER A 155 -24.62 -8.77 -4.66
C SER A 155 -24.56 -8.38 -3.17
N PHE A 156 -23.77 -7.36 -2.82
CA PHE A 156 -23.55 -6.93 -1.43
C PHE A 156 -24.17 -5.57 -1.14
N THR A 157 -24.78 -5.42 0.03
CA THR A 157 -25.56 -4.23 0.41
C THR A 157 -24.71 -2.97 0.63
N ASP A 158 -23.41 -3.13 0.85
CA ASP A 158 -22.44 -2.05 1.09
C ASP A 158 -21.49 -1.80 -0.08
N VAL A 159 -21.77 -2.40 -1.24
CA VAL A 159 -21.08 -2.12 -2.50
C VAL A 159 -21.91 -1.09 -3.27
N THR A 160 -21.33 0.10 -3.48
CA THR A 160 -21.99 1.16 -4.21
C THR A 160 -21.97 0.86 -5.72
N PRO A 161 -23.14 0.77 -6.41
CA PRO A 161 -23.17 0.64 -7.85
C PRO A 161 -22.38 1.74 -8.56
N GLY A 162 -21.59 1.39 -9.58
CA GLY A 162 -20.76 2.33 -10.33
C GLY A 162 -19.46 2.75 -9.62
N SER A 163 -19.18 2.25 -8.42
CA SER A 163 -17.84 2.41 -7.84
C SER A 163 -16.80 1.62 -8.64
N TRP A 164 -15.55 2.09 -8.64
CA TRP A 164 -14.45 1.50 -9.43
C TRP A 164 -14.19 0.02 -9.12
N TYR A 165 -14.58 -0.45 -7.95
CA TYR A 165 -14.40 -1.83 -7.52
C TYR A 165 -15.64 -2.71 -7.71
N ALA A 166 -16.82 -2.12 -7.96
CA ALA A 166 -18.08 -2.87 -8.00
C ALA A 166 -18.08 -4.03 -9.00
N PRO A 167 -17.62 -3.88 -10.26
CA PRO A 167 -17.58 -4.98 -11.20
C PRO A 167 -16.69 -6.14 -10.75
N TYR A 168 -15.57 -5.83 -10.13
CA TYR A 168 -14.61 -6.83 -9.65
C TYR A 168 -15.14 -7.59 -8.44
N VAL A 169 -15.84 -6.91 -7.53
CA VAL A 169 -16.47 -7.55 -6.37
C VAL A 169 -17.61 -8.46 -6.83
N GLU A 170 -18.43 -8.01 -7.78
CA GLU A 170 -19.52 -8.82 -8.35
C GLU A 170 -18.98 -10.05 -9.08
N TRP A 171 -17.95 -9.88 -9.93
CA TRP A 171 -17.27 -11.00 -10.56
C TRP A 171 -16.79 -12.02 -9.53
N ALA A 172 -16.11 -11.58 -8.50
CA ALA A 172 -15.56 -12.46 -7.48
C ALA A 172 -16.65 -13.18 -6.66
N ALA A 173 -17.80 -12.53 -6.45
CA ALA A 173 -18.97 -13.14 -5.82
C ALA A 173 -19.57 -14.23 -6.71
N GLN A 174 -19.81 -13.96 -7.99
CA GLN A 174 -20.37 -14.93 -8.95
C GLN A 174 -19.45 -16.14 -9.16
N GLN A 175 -18.12 -15.94 -9.06
CA GLN A 175 -17.13 -17.02 -9.12
C GLN A 175 -16.89 -17.72 -7.79
N ASN A 176 -17.63 -17.40 -6.73
CA ASN A 176 -17.45 -17.92 -5.37
C ASN A 176 -16.04 -17.68 -4.79
N ILE A 177 -15.31 -16.69 -5.31
CA ILE A 177 -14.01 -16.26 -4.81
C ILE A 177 -14.18 -15.51 -3.48
N VAL A 178 -15.26 -14.72 -3.38
CA VAL A 178 -15.66 -14.05 -2.14
C VAL A 178 -17.11 -14.35 -1.79
N ASN A 179 -17.37 -14.59 -0.51
CA ASN A 179 -18.72 -14.88 0.00
C ASN A 179 -19.24 -13.74 0.91
N GLY A 180 -18.53 -12.60 0.93
CA GLY A 180 -18.84 -11.51 1.83
C GLY A 180 -18.40 -11.78 3.28
N MET A 181 -18.86 -10.90 4.14
CA MET A 181 -18.76 -11.00 5.59
C MET A 181 -20.16 -11.31 6.17
N SER A 182 -20.45 -10.91 7.38
CA SER A 182 -21.77 -11.09 7.96
C SER A 182 -22.83 -10.20 7.29
N SER A 183 -24.09 -10.64 7.32
CA SER A 183 -25.27 -9.83 6.95
C SER A 183 -25.29 -9.31 5.51
N GLY A 184 -24.72 -10.07 4.55
CA GLY A 184 -24.76 -9.70 3.13
C GLY A 184 -23.88 -8.50 2.79
N ARG A 185 -22.83 -8.23 3.56
CA ARG A 185 -21.86 -7.16 3.35
C ARG A 185 -20.55 -7.70 2.80
N PHE A 186 -19.86 -6.92 1.98
CA PHE A 186 -18.51 -7.21 1.50
C PHE A 186 -17.42 -6.52 2.31
N GLU A 187 -17.70 -5.35 2.86
CA GLU A 187 -16.78 -4.46 3.57
C GLU A 187 -15.61 -3.99 2.68
N PRO A 188 -15.90 -3.26 1.57
CA PRO A 188 -14.92 -2.94 0.54
C PRO A 188 -13.71 -2.14 1.05
N ASN A 189 -13.92 -1.24 2.00
CA ASN A 189 -12.89 -0.34 2.52
C ASN A 189 -12.16 -0.89 3.76
N THR A 190 -12.56 -2.05 4.27
CA THR A 190 -11.89 -2.69 5.41
C THR A 190 -10.54 -3.24 4.96
N PRO A 191 -9.44 -2.98 5.70
CA PRO A 191 -8.16 -3.59 5.44
C PRO A 191 -8.25 -5.12 5.46
N ILE A 192 -7.61 -5.77 4.49
CA ILE A 192 -7.63 -7.23 4.37
C ILE A 192 -6.58 -7.86 5.29
N THR A 193 -6.97 -8.92 6.02
CA THR A 193 -6.00 -9.70 6.78
C THR A 193 -5.29 -10.73 5.91
N ARG A 194 -4.12 -11.18 6.35
CA ARG A 194 -3.31 -12.16 5.60
C ARG A 194 -4.03 -13.49 5.43
N GLU A 195 -4.77 -13.97 6.44
CA GLU A 195 -5.57 -15.20 6.32
C GLU A 195 -6.77 -15.04 5.37
N GLN A 196 -7.40 -13.87 5.33
CA GLN A 196 -8.44 -13.57 4.35
C GLN A 196 -7.87 -13.55 2.93
N MET A 197 -6.71 -12.91 2.74
CA MET A 197 -6.03 -12.87 1.46
C MET A 197 -5.69 -14.27 0.96
N ALA A 198 -5.10 -15.12 1.82
CA ALA A 198 -4.77 -16.51 1.49
C ALA A 198 -6.02 -17.32 1.07
N THR A 199 -7.13 -17.15 1.78
CA THR A 199 -8.40 -17.82 1.45
C THR A 199 -8.96 -17.36 0.11
N ILE A 200 -8.93 -16.06 -0.18
CA ILE A 200 -9.40 -15.51 -1.45
C ILE A 200 -8.53 -16.01 -2.61
N ILE A 201 -7.19 -16.05 -2.45
CA ILE A 201 -6.29 -16.61 -3.48
C ILE A 201 -6.59 -18.10 -3.72
N ALA A 202 -6.77 -18.88 -2.67
CA ALA A 202 -7.08 -20.30 -2.80
C ALA A 202 -8.37 -20.53 -3.60
N ARG A 203 -9.44 -19.80 -3.30
CA ARG A 203 -10.71 -19.86 -4.04
C ARG A 203 -10.55 -19.37 -5.49
N TYR A 204 -9.76 -18.32 -5.71
CA TYR A 204 -9.44 -17.85 -7.05
C TYR A 204 -8.73 -18.94 -7.89
N VAL A 205 -7.74 -19.60 -7.32
CA VAL A 205 -7.03 -20.71 -7.98
C VAL A 205 -7.98 -21.86 -8.31
N GLN A 206 -8.84 -22.22 -7.37
CA GLN A 206 -9.86 -23.25 -7.57
C GLN A 206 -10.86 -22.86 -8.67
N SER A 207 -11.38 -21.63 -8.66
CA SER A 207 -12.33 -21.14 -9.64
C SER A 207 -11.75 -21.07 -11.06
N THR A 208 -10.49 -20.68 -11.19
CA THR A 208 -9.82 -20.53 -12.49
C THR A 208 -9.17 -21.81 -13.00
N GLY A 209 -9.09 -22.88 -12.19
CA GLY A 209 -8.40 -24.11 -12.53
C GLY A 209 -6.88 -23.95 -12.75
N LYS A 210 -6.28 -22.83 -12.30
CA LYS A 210 -4.86 -22.58 -12.46
C LYS A 210 -4.03 -23.59 -11.64
N ALA A 211 -3.14 -24.30 -12.31
CA ALA A 211 -2.15 -25.10 -11.61
C ALA A 211 -1.10 -24.20 -10.96
N LEU A 212 -0.85 -24.40 -9.68
CA LEU A 212 0.23 -23.74 -8.96
C LEU A 212 1.43 -24.69 -8.82
N PRO A 213 2.67 -24.18 -8.84
CA PRO A 213 3.84 -24.99 -8.55
C PRO A 213 3.79 -25.44 -7.09
N THR A 214 4.26 -26.66 -6.82
CA THR A 214 4.49 -27.11 -5.45
C THR A 214 5.97 -27.04 -5.16
N ILE A 215 6.36 -26.41 -4.05
CA ILE A 215 7.75 -26.34 -3.63
C ILE A 215 8.13 -27.58 -2.82
N THR A 216 9.38 -28.04 -2.98
CA THR A 216 9.84 -29.30 -2.35
C THR A 216 10.07 -29.19 -0.86
N ASP A 217 10.36 -28.00 -0.34
CA ASP A 217 10.63 -27.74 1.08
C ASP A 217 9.87 -26.50 1.57
N PRO A 218 8.56 -26.64 1.83
CA PRO A 218 7.75 -25.51 2.28
C PRO A 218 8.11 -25.10 3.70
N VAL A 219 8.17 -23.79 3.94
CA VAL A 219 8.49 -23.18 5.25
C VAL A 219 7.56 -23.73 6.33
N THR A 220 8.10 -24.01 7.51
CA THR A 220 7.29 -24.32 8.68
C THR A 220 6.82 -23.03 9.34
N LEU A 221 5.50 -22.85 9.43
CA LEU A 221 4.91 -21.69 10.09
C LEU A 221 4.67 -21.98 11.58
N ARG A 222 5.17 -21.13 12.45
CA ARG A 222 5.13 -21.31 13.91
C ARG A 222 3.76 -21.01 14.52
N ASP A 223 2.91 -20.25 13.82
CA ASP A 223 1.63 -19.76 14.30
C ASP A 223 0.43 -20.32 13.52
N MET A 224 0.58 -21.51 12.92
CA MET A 224 -0.54 -22.21 12.26
C MET A 224 -1.73 -22.48 13.18
N ASN A 225 -1.50 -22.56 14.48
CA ASN A 225 -2.55 -22.68 15.50
C ASN A 225 -3.37 -21.41 15.70
N ALA A 226 -2.84 -20.26 15.29
CA ALA A 226 -3.56 -18.97 15.33
C ALA A 226 -4.38 -18.71 14.06
N VAL A 227 -4.20 -19.52 13.01
CA VAL A 227 -4.99 -19.45 11.78
C VAL A 227 -6.41 -19.92 12.05
N SER A 228 -7.39 -19.13 11.63
CA SER A 228 -8.81 -19.49 11.74
C SER A 228 -9.11 -20.77 10.94
N ASP A 229 -10.01 -21.64 11.44
CA ASP A 229 -10.32 -22.93 10.80
C ASP A 229 -10.74 -22.77 9.34
N TRP A 230 -11.54 -21.74 9.03
CA TRP A 230 -11.99 -21.45 7.66
C TRP A 230 -10.87 -21.02 6.71
N ALA A 231 -9.71 -20.61 7.22
CA ALA A 231 -8.57 -20.14 6.42
C ALA A 231 -7.43 -21.18 6.30
N ARG A 232 -7.49 -22.28 7.05
CA ARG A 232 -6.38 -23.27 7.12
C ARG A 232 -5.97 -23.79 5.76
N ASP A 233 -6.93 -24.24 4.94
CA ASP A 233 -6.65 -24.79 3.61
C ASP A 233 -6.01 -23.73 2.69
N GLY A 234 -6.47 -22.50 2.79
CA GLY A 234 -5.92 -21.38 2.02
C GLY A 234 -4.47 -21.05 2.43
N VAL A 235 -4.20 -20.98 3.73
CA VAL A 235 -2.84 -20.74 4.24
C VAL A 235 -1.90 -21.89 3.89
N GLU A 236 -2.37 -23.13 3.99
CA GLU A 236 -1.59 -24.30 3.63
C GLU A 236 -1.26 -24.34 2.13
N LEU A 237 -2.22 -24.00 1.27
CA LEU A 237 -1.98 -23.87 -0.16
C LEU A 237 -0.91 -22.80 -0.44
N MET A 238 -1.01 -21.61 0.18
CA MET A 238 -0.03 -20.53 -0.02
C MET A 238 1.37 -20.94 0.42
N ARG A 239 1.47 -21.67 1.55
CA ARG A 239 2.73 -22.17 2.09
C ARG A 239 3.36 -23.22 1.15
N THR A 240 2.60 -24.20 0.71
CA THR A 240 3.09 -25.33 -0.11
C THR A 240 3.41 -24.93 -1.55
N THR A 241 2.86 -23.82 -2.01
CA THR A 241 3.16 -23.25 -3.33
C THR A 241 4.23 -22.16 -3.30
N GLY A 242 4.67 -21.76 -2.10
CA GLY A 242 5.65 -20.68 -1.94
C GLY A 242 5.13 -19.27 -2.26
N ILE A 243 3.81 -19.10 -2.46
CA ILE A 243 3.21 -17.78 -2.74
C ILE A 243 3.30 -16.88 -1.51
N ILE A 244 3.06 -17.42 -0.32
CA ILE A 244 3.24 -16.73 0.94
C ILE A 244 4.13 -17.57 1.84
N ALA A 245 5.32 -17.08 2.13
CA ALA A 245 6.16 -17.55 3.21
C ALA A 245 5.86 -16.73 4.47
N GLY A 246 6.22 -17.22 5.63
CA GLY A 246 6.19 -16.42 6.86
C GLY A 246 7.21 -15.27 6.84
N ASP A 247 7.26 -14.52 7.95
CA ASP A 247 8.34 -13.55 8.19
C ASP A 247 9.67 -14.28 8.45
N GLU A 248 10.78 -13.53 8.59
CA GLU A 248 12.12 -14.08 8.87
C GLU A 248 12.18 -14.94 10.14
N ARG A 249 11.22 -14.82 11.04
CA ARG A 249 11.08 -15.60 12.27
C ARG A 249 10.17 -16.82 12.10
N GLY A 250 9.58 -17.00 10.91
CA GLY A 250 8.69 -18.11 10.56
C GLY A 250 7.24 -17.91 11.03
N TYR A 251 6.76 -16.66 11.20
CA TYR A 251 5.38 -16.38 11.53
C TYR A 251 4.59 -15.96 10.28
N PHE A 252 3.42 -16.55 10.11
CA PHE A 252 2.47 -16.15 9.07
C PHE A 252 1.73 -14.87 9.43
N ASN A 253 1.47 -14.66 10.72
CA ASN A 253 0.69 -13.54 11.25
C ASN A 253 -0.72 -13.45 10.62
N PRO A 254 -1.62 -14.42 10.85
CA PRO A 254 -2.87 -14.57 10.11
C PRO A 254 -3.79 -13.34 10.18
N ARG A 255 -3.81 -12.66 11.32
CA ARG A 255 -4.62 -11.45 11.55
C ARG A 255 -3.90 -10.16 11.21
N GLY A 256 -2.63 -10.22 10.85
CA GLY A 256 -1.87 -9.08 10.35
C GLY A 256 -2.51 -8.56 9.07
N LEU A 257 -2.45 -7.24 8.88
CA LEU A 257 -2.97 -6.60 7.68
C LEU A 257 -1.98 -6.77 6.53
N ALA A 258 -2.50 -6.99 5.33
CA ALA A 258 -1.71 -6.92 4.12
C ALA A 258 -1.47 -5.46 3.73
N THR A 259 -0.28 -5.18 3.22
CA THR A 259 0.08 -3.87 2.67
C THR A 259 -0.06 -3.89 1.15
N ARG A 260 0.09 -2.72 0.53
CA ARG A 260 0.05 -2.59 -0.93
C ARG A 260 1.31 -3.15 -1.62
N ALA A 261 2.39 -3.34 -0.86
CA ALA A 261 3.63 -3.98 -1.32
C ALA A 261 3.90 -5.30 -0.59
#